data_26a30915128b347ca13203166a603553
#
_entry.id   26a30915128b347ca13203166a603553
#
_cell.length_a   1.000
_cell.length_b   1.000
_cell.length_c   1.000
_cell.angle_alpha   90.00
_cell.angle_beta   90.00
_cell.angle_gamma   90.00
#
_symmetry.space_group_name_H-M   'P 1'
#
loop_
_entity.id
_entity.type
_entity.pdbx_description
1 polymer ?
#
loop_
_entity_poly.entity_id
_entity_poly.type
_entity_poly.pdbx_seq_one_letter_code
_entity_poly.pdbx_strand_id
1 'polypeptide(L)'
;IGRDISYIMFENEDGDLLNFHFGKKITDIDYSQMKEEWEEKWGFVSNRFCLDNYPQEYPSYGYSDLRNPAYQVVNKFGNAVSRLAVKDYIIHNECAVQTDGMPCLFNKNKKADTLEVVLYDEIIDLEVHLYYTVFDEYNIIARHTVIINKSDSDIKLLSAYSASIDLPMDDYEMIHFAGSWGRERAMHRTKLEMGMKAEVENARGGSGHQLNPFSMITSVGTDETHGEVYGFSLVYSGNHSTVAKIDQFGNLRVQQ
;
A
#
# COMPACT_ATOMS: atom_id res chain seq x y z
N ILE A 1 -5.87 11.90 -9.45
CA ILE A 1 -7.32 12.08 -9.12
C ILE A 1 -8.10 11.25 -10.10
N GLY A 2 -8.90 10.30 -9.59
CA GLY A 2 -9.85 9.54 -10.39
C GLY A 2 -11.18 10.28 -10.61
N ARG A 3 -12.20 9.56 -11.10
CA ARG A 3 -13.54 10.12 -11.35
C ARG A 3 -14.16 10.72 -10.09
N ASP A 4 -14.30 9.90 -9.04
CA ASP A 4 -14.95 10.27 -7.79
C ASP A 4 -14.06 10.07 -6.56
N ILE A 5 -12.77 9.75 -6.77
CA ILE A 5 -11.79 9.51 -5.72
C ILE A 5 -10.57 10.42 -5.85
N SER A 6 -9.94 10.70 -4.71
CA SER A 6 -8.61 11.30 -4.62
C SER A 6 -7.66 10.37 -3.89
N TYR A 7 -6.43 10.30 -4.38
CA TYR A 7 -5.29 9.68 -3.72
C TYR A 7 -4.21 10.74 -3.62
N ILE A 8 -3.83 11.11 -2.40
CA ILE A 8 -2.92 12.22 -2.14
C ILE A 8 -1.78 11.73 -1.29
N MET A 9 -0.58 12.00 -1.74
CA MET A 9 0.67 11.73 -1.06
C MET A 9 1.42 13.04 -0.85
N PHE A 10 2.32 13.07 0.10
CA PHE A 10 3.25 14.16 0.28
C PHE A 10 4.61 13.64 0.77
N GLU A 11 5.63 14.43 0.53
CA GLU A 11 6.97 14.22 1.01
C GLU A 11 7.21 15.14 2.22
N ASN A 12 7.76 14.60 3.31
CA ASN A 12 8.18 15.41 4.44
C ASN A 12 9.59 15.99 4.22
N GLU A 13 10.07 16.78 5.18
CA GLU A 13 11.39 17.41 5.12
C GLU A 13 12.56 16.41 5.14
N ASP A 14 12.33 15.21 5.65
CA ASP A 14 13.31 14.12 5.70
C ASP A 14 13.31 13.23 4.46
N GLY A 15 12.43 13.51 3.47
CA GLY A 15 12.28 12.76 2.22
C GLY A 15 11.41 11.51 2.34
N ASP A 16 10.68 11.31 3.45
CA ASP A 16 9.80 10.17 3.59
C ASP A 16 8.49 10.40 2.82
N LEU A 17 8.03 9.40 2.06
CA LEU A 17 6.78 9.44 1.32
C LEU A 17 5.62 9.00 2.21
N LEU A 18 4.68 9.89 2.42
CA LEU A 18 3.55 9.72 3.32
C LEU A 18 2.23 9.72 2.54
N ASN A 19 1.28 8.90 2.98
CA ASN A 19 -0.09 8.92 2.48
C ASN A 19 -0.89 9.98 3.24
N PHE A 20 -1.57 10.85 2.51
CA PHE A 20 -2.41 11.87 3.12
C PHE A 20 -3.89 11.51 3.05
N HIS A 21 -4.35 11.04 1.89
CA HIS A 21 -5.76 10.73 1.67
C HIS A 21 -5.94 9.69 0.57
N PHE A 22 -6.77 8.72 0.84
CA PHE A 22 -7.36 7.84 -0.15
C PHE A 22 -8.85 7.67 0.15
N GLY A 23 -9.70 8.07 -0.77
CA GLY A 23 -11.14 7.99 -0.58
C GLY A 23 -11.92 8.88 -1.53
N LYS A 24 -13.07 9.34 -1.08
CA LYS A 24 -13.94 10.24 -1.84
C LYS A 24 -13.18 11.47 -2.33
N LYS A 25 -13.47 11.89 -3.54
CA LYS A 25 -12.84 13.05 -4.17
C LYS A 25 -12.96 14.29 -3.31
N ILE A 26 -11.83 14.91 -3.00
CA ILE A 26 -11.73 16.17 -2.30
C ILE A 26 -11.22 17.25 -3.24
N THR A 27 -11.45 18.52 -2.88
CA THR A 27 -11.04 19.67 -3.68
C THR A 27 -9.52 19.74 -3.70
N ASP A 28 -8.96 20.06 -4.86
CA ASP A 28 -7.53 20.32 -5.01
C ASP A 28 -7.20 21.68 -4.38
N ILE A 29 -6.63 21.65 -3.19
CA ILE A 29 -6.19 22.81 -2.42
C ILE A 29 -4.78 22.57 -1.87
N ASP A 30 -4.15 23.59 -1.33
CA ASP A 30 -2.90 23.43 -0.58
C ASP A 30 -3.18 22.78 0.77
N TYR A 31 -2.72 21.55 0.93
CA TYR A 31 -2.85 20.76 2.17
C TYR A 31 -1.70 20.94 3.16
N SER A 32 -0.75 21.84 2.89
CA SER A 32 0.44 22.06 3.74
C SER A 32 0.08 22.40 5.18
N GLN A 33 -1.00 23.15 5.40
CA GLN A 33 -1.47 23.52 6.74
C GLN A 33 -2.03 22.32 7.54
N MET A 34 -2.59 21.32 6.86
CA MET A 34 -3.11 20.12 7.54
C MET A 34 -1.98 19.17 8.00
N LYS A 35 -0.78 19.37 7.46
CA LYS A 35 0.43 18.66 7.86
C LYS A 35 0.81 18.97 9.32
N GLU A 36 0.63 20.23 9.75
CA GLU A 36 0.92 20.68 11.10
C GLU A 36 0.01 20.04 12.16
N GLU A 37 -1.28 19.78 11.82
CA GLU A 37 -2.22 19.12 12.74
C GLU A 37 -1.84 17.67 13.07
N TRP A 38 -1.09 17.01 12.20
CA TRP A 38 -0.61 15.66 12.42
C TRP A 38 0.59 15.62 13.36
N GLU A 39 1.42 16.65 13.32
CA GLU A 39 2.57 16.82 14.20
C GLU A 39 2.15 17.15 15.64
N GLU A 40 1.05 17.87 15.83
CA GLU A 40 0.54 18.26 17.14
C GLU A 40 -0.19 17.13 17.90
N LYS A 41 -0.76 16.16 17.22
CA LYS A 41 -1.58 15.11 17.86
C LYS A 41 -0.86 14.24 18.88
N TRP A 42 0.46 14.23 18.91
CA TRP A 42 1.24 13.26 19.68
C TRP A 42 2.24 13.90 20.65
N GLY A 43 1.81 14.86 21.42
CA GLY A 43 2.58 15.68 22.37
C GLY A 43 3.41 14.96 23.44
N PHE A 44 3.70 13.67 23.30
CA PHE A 44 4.56 12.92 24.21
C PHE A 44 5.94 12.61 23.64
N VAL A 45 6.18 12.83 22.38
CA VAL A 45 7.48 12.55 21.77
C VAL A 45 8.14 13.89 21.49
N SER A 46 9.15 14.20 22.30
CA SER A 46 10.04 15.33 22.08
C SER A 46 10.34 15.55 20.61
N ASN A 47 10.05 16.69 20.02
CA ASN A 47 10.53 17.30 18.78
C ASN A 47 11.25 16.40 17.75
N ARG A 48 11.02 15.09 17.77
CA ARG A 48 11.57 14.14 16.83
C ARG A 48 10.44 13.44 16.10
N PHE A 49 10.48 13.55 14.81
CA PHE A 49 9.63 12.81 13.88
C PHE A 49 9.74 11.31 14.16
N CYS A 50 8.61 10.64 14.35
CA CYS A 50 8.51 9.21 14.56
C CYS A 50 7.59 8.61 13.49
N LEU A 51 8.12 7.81 12.59
CA LEU A 51 7.37 7.23 11.47
C LEU A 51 6.24 6.28 11.91
N ASP A 52 6.30 5.73 13.12
CA ASP A 52 5.22 4.92 13.70
C ASP A 52 3.86 5.65 13.76
N ASN A 53 3.88 6.98 13.83
CA ASN A 53 2.69 7.81 13.99
C ASN A 53 2.12 8.30 12.65
N TYR A 54 2.88 8.15 11.58
CA TYR A 54 2.51 8.67 10.27
C TYR A 54 2.01 7.58 9.33
N PRO A 55 0.98 7.85 8.53
CA PRO A 55 0.59 6.96 7.45
C PRO A 55 1.67 7.01 6.35
N GLN A 56 2.35 5.90 6.16
CA GLN A 56 3.40 5.76 5.17
C GLN A 56 2.86 5.12 3.89
N GLU A 57 3.41 5.53 2.77
CA GLU A 57 3.05 5.00 1.47
C GLU A 57 3.75 3.68 1.16
N TYR A 58 5.04 3.56 1.51
CA TYR A 58 5.81 2.34 1.30
C TYR A 58 6.85 2.15 2.41
N PRO A 59 6.42 1.73 3.60
CA PRO A 59 7.28 1.67 4.77
C PRO A 59 8.40 0.64 4.63
N SER A 60 9.62 1.05 5.00
CA SER A 60 10.79 0.19 5.05
C SER A 60 10.91 -0.52 6.41
N TYR A 61 11.70 -1.58 6.47
CA TYR A 61 11.93 -2.34 7.69
C TYR A 61 12.95 -1.65 8.61
N GLY A 62 12.59 -1.50 9.88
CA GLY A 62 13.52 -1.20 10.97
C GLY A 62 13.96 0.26 11.11
N TYR A 63 13.46 1.17 10.26
CA TYR A 63 13.72 2.59 10.36
C TYR A 63 12.51 3.33 10.95
N SER A 64 12.54 3.61 12.27
CA SER A 64 11.54 4.44 12.98
C SER A 64 10.06 4.03 12.83
N ASP A 65 9.72 3.02 12.05
CA ASP A 65 8.40 2.39 11.97
C ASP A 65 8.53 0.89 12.33
N LEU A 66 7.87 0.49 13.41
CA LEU A 66 7.89 -0.89 13.91
C LEU A 66 6.64 -1.69 13.48
N ARG A 67 5.77 -1.08 12.67
CA ARG A 67 4.62 -1.75 12.06
C ARG A 67 5.10 -2.65 10.91
N ASN A 68 4.16 -3.36 10.27
CA ASN A 68 4.48 -4.26 9.17
C ASN A 68 5.10 -3.50 7.98
N PRO A 69 6.32 -3.83 7.53
CA PRO A 69 6.97 -3.13 6.42
C PRO A 69 6.35 -3.52 5.07
N ALA A 70 6.44 -2.65 4.06
CA ALA A 70 6.03 -2.95 2.70
C ALA A 70 7.05 -3.86 1.98
N TYR A 71 8.30 -3.79 2.36
CA TYR A 71 9.35 -4.69 1.87
C TYR A 71 10.41 -4.94 2.95
N GLN A 72 11.12 -6.03 2.79
CA GLN A 72 12.24 -6.37 3.66
C GLN A 72 13.37 -6.99 2.84
N VAL A 73 14.58 -6.43 2.98
CA VAL A 73 15.79 -6.91 2.33
C VAL A 73 16.86 -7.20 3.36
N VAL A 74 17.79 -8.09 3.01
CA VAL A 74 19.01 -8.35 3.79
C VAL A 74 20.20 -8.14 2.87
N ASN A 75 21.10 -7.26 3.28
CA ASN A 75 22.34 -7.01 2.55
C ASN A 75 23.40 -8.09 2.82
N LYS A 76 24.54 -8.02 2.13
CA LYS A 76 25.66 -8.97 2.27
C LYS A 76 26.24 -9.10 3.68
N PHE A 77 26.00 -8.13 4.55
CA PHE A 77 26.48 -8.15 5.95
C PHE A 77 25.44 -8.70 6.93
N GLY A 78 24.27 -9.14 6.44
CA GLY A 78 23.16 -9.61 7.27
C GLY A 78 22.31 -8.50 7.89
N ASN A 79 22.51 -7.24 7.52
CA ASN A 79 21.72 -6.13 7.99
C ASN A 79 20.43 -6.01 7.18
N ALA A 80 19.29 -5.89 7.88
CA ALA A 80 17.96 -5.76 7.29
C ALA A 80 17.34 -4.35 7.42
N VAL A 81 17.98 -3.46 8.18
CA VAL A 81 17.47 -2.09 8.34
C VAL A 81 17.66 -1.33 7.05
N SER A 82 16.61 -0.71 6.57
CA SER A 82 16.58 0.07 5.34
C SER A 82 15.82 1.38 5.53
N ARG A 83 16.20 2.41 4.77
CA ARG A 83 15.55 3.70 4.75
C ARG A 83 15.38 4.16 3.31
N LEU A 84 14.14 4.24 2.88
CA LEU A 84 13.79 4.83 1.59
C LEU A 84 13.51 6.32 1.74
N ALA A 85 14.15 7.12 0.91
CA ALA A 85 13.82 8.53 0.73
C ALA A 85 13.38 8.78 -0.73
N VAL A 86 12.52 9.76 -0.93
CA VAL A 86 12.09 10.18 -2.27
C VAL A 86 13.30 10.71 -3.04
N LYS A 87 13.47 10.23 -4.26
CA LYS A 87 14.53 10.66 -5.18
C LYS A 87 13.98 11.44 -6.35
N ASP A 88 12.83 11.02 -6.91
CA ASP A 88 12.26 11.62 -8.11
C ASP A 88 10.77 11.29 -8.27
N TYR A 89 10.07 12.10 -9.06
CA TYR A 89 8.69 11.93 -9.50
C TYR A 89 8.60 12.04 -11.01
N ILE A 90 8.06 11.02 -11.66
CA ILE A 90 7.93 10.95 -13.12
C ILE A 90 6.47 10.76 -13.50
N ILE A 91 5.95 11.59 -14.39
CA ILE A 91 4.59 11.46 -14.91
C ILE A 91 4.64 10.89 -16.31
N HIS A 92 3.96 9.76 -16.49
CA HIS A 92 3.76 9.12 -17.79
C HIS A 92 2.31 9.33 -18.23
N ASN A 93 2.11 9.90 -19.42
CA ASN A 93 0.77 10.14 -19.99
C ASN A 93 0.21 8.88 -20.66
N GLU A 94 0.43 7.75 -20.04
CA GLU A 94 0.00 6.42 -20.52
C GLU A 94 -0.10 5.43 -19.34
N CYS A 95 -0.69 4.25 -19.58
CA CYS A 95 -0.62 3.16 -18.63
C CYS A 95 0.84 2.80 -18.34
N ALA A 96 1.10 2.46 -17.07
CA ALA A 96 2.43 2.08 -16.63
C ALA A 96 3.08 1.05 -17.55
N VAL A 97 4.37 1.19 -17.70
CA VAL A 97 5.21 0.30 -18.51
C VAL A 97 4.99 -1.15 -18.05
N GLN A 98 4.67 -2.01 -19.00
CA GLN A 98 4.51 -3.44 -18.73
C GLN A 98 5.87 -4.06 -18.47
N THR A 99 5.98 -4.79 -17.37
CA THR A 99 7.14 -5.65 -17.12
C THR A 99 6.91 -6.98 -17.85
N ASP A 100 7.84 -7.39 -18.69
CA ASP A 100 7.75 -8.64 -19.44
C ASP A 100 7.43 -9.84 -18.53
N GLY A 101 6.40 -10.60 -18.94
CA GLY A 101 5.95 -11.78 -18.21
C GLY A 101 5.06 -11.49 -16.98
N MET A 102 4.80 -10.24 -16.66
CA MET A 102 3.89 -9.87 -15.59
C MET A 102 2.51 -9.48 -16.13
N PRO A 103 1.44 -9.78 -15.39
CA PRO A 103 0.11 -9.33 -15.76
C PRO A 103 0.00 -7.81 -15.68
N CYS A 104 -0.79 -7.24 -16.58
CA CYS A 104 -1.04 -5.79 -16.60
C CYS A 104 -2.52 -5.49 -16.72
N LEU A 105 -2.90 -4.30 -16.28
CA LEU A 105 -4.19 -3.72 -16.60
C LEU A 105 -4.13 -3.06 -17.97
N PHE A 106 -5.21 -3.16 -18.70
CA PHE A 106 -5.24 -2.83 -20.09
C PHE A 106 -6.52 -2.04 -20.44
N ASN A 107 -6.33 -0.88 -21.02
CA ASN A 107 -7.43 -0.02 -21.41
C ASN A 107 -7.31 0.39 -22.87
N LYS A 108 -8.04 -0.29 -23.75
CA LYS A 108 -7.96 -0.09 -25.21
C LYS A 108 -8.32 1.31 -25.70
N ASN A 109 -9.16 2.04 -24.99
CA ASN A 109 -9.80 3.25 -25.53
C ASN A 109 -9.83 4.43 -24.57
N LYS A 110 -9.14 4.37 -23.43
CA LYS A 110 -9.30 5.35 -22.36
C LYS A 110 -7.94 5.84 -21.87
N LYS A 111 -7.88 7.11 -21.58
CA LYS A 111 -6.68 7.73 -21.01
C LYS A 111 -6.45 7.16 -19.62
N ALA A 112 -5.23 6.84 -19.35
CA ALA A 112 -4.72 6.55 -18.03
C ALA A 112 -3.37 7.24 -17.93
N ASP A 113 -3.15 7.92 -16.81
CA ASP A 113 -1.87 8.53 -16.50
C ASP A 113 -1.23 7.73 -15.36
N THR A 114 0.09 7.63 -15.41
CA THR A 114 0.84 6.93 -14.37
C THR A 114 1.80 7.89 -13.68
N LEU A 115 1.72 7.97 -12.37
CA LEU A 115 2.76 8.55 -11.53
C LEU A 115 3.74 7.44 -11.16
N GLU A 116 5.02 7.66 -11.41
CA GLU A 116 6.13 6.87 -10.92
C GLU A 116 6.84 7.68 -9.82
N VAL A 117 6.95 7.10 -8.62
CA VAL A 117 7.74 7.66 -7.53
C VAL A 117 8.98 6.81 -7.36
N VAL A 118 10.13 7.42 -7.50
CA VAL A 118 11.42 6.76 -7.31
C VAL A 118 11.90 7.00 -5.89
N LEU A 119 12.02 5.94 -5.12
CA LEU A 119 12.61 5.95 -3.78
C LEU A 119 14.01 5.36 -3.82
N TYR A 120 14.89 5.82 -2.95
CA TYR A 120 16.26 5.35 -2.89
C TYR A 120 16.74 5.15 -1.45
N ASP A 121 17.45 4.05 -1.23
CA ASP A 121 18.16 3.74 0.01
C ASP A 121 19.67 3.87 -0.23
N GLU A 122 20.28 4.91 0.35
CA GLU A 122 21.73 5.18 0.20
C GLU A 122 22.60 4.15 0.93
N ILE A 123 22.10 3.49 1.96
CA ILE A 123 22.86 2.56 2.79
C ILE A 123 23.02 1.21 2.09
N ILE A 124 21.94 0.76 1.46
CA ILE A 124 21.88 -0.54 0.78
C ILE A 124 22.21 -0.40 -0.71
N ASP A 125 22.11 0.81 -1.26
CA ASP A 125 22.19 1.12 -2.69
C ASP A 125 21.07 0.41 -3.47
N LEU A 126 19.82 0.73 -3.09
CA LEU A 126 18.60 0.12 -3.60
C LEU A 126 17.65 1.19 -4.11
N GLU A 127 17.10 1.00 -5.29
CA GLU A 127 15.97 1.80 -5.78
C GLU A 127 14.66 1.02 -5.69
N VAL A 128 13.59 1.73 -5.31
CA VAL A 128 12.22 1.22 -5.34
C VAL A 128 11.38 2.18 -6.17
N HIS A 129 10.78 1.69 -7.25
CA HIS A 129 9.90 2.45 -8.10
C HIS A 129 8.46 2.05 -7.82
N LEU A 130 7.66 3.00 -7.37
CA LEU A 130 6.23 2.84 -7.11
C LEU A 130 5.43 3.42 -8.26
N TYR A 131 4.62 2.61 -8.91
CA TYR A 131 3.79 3.03 -10.03
C TYR A 131 2.32 3.10 -9.60
N TYR A 132 1.69 4.23 -9.93
CA TYR A 132 0.27 4.51 -9.67
C TYR A 132 -0.41 4.88 -10.99
N THR A 133 -1.10 3.95 -11.60
CA THR A 133 -1.86 4.19 -12.82
C THR A 133 -3.30 4.53 -12.47
N VAL A 134 -3.73 5.73 -12.79
CA VAL A 134 -5.08 6.24 -12.54
C VAL A 134 -5.88 6.18 -13.84
N PHE A 135 -7.05 5.58 -13.77
CA PHE A 135 -8.00 5.51 -14.88
C PHE A 135 -9.09 6.57 -14.71
N ASP A 136 -9.11 7.57 -15.60
CA ASP A 136 -9.97 8.77 -15.47
C ASP A 136 -11.46 8.46 -15.30
N GLU A 137 -11.96 7.39 -15.92
CA GLU A 137 -13.37 7.05 -15.93
C GLU A 137 -13.77 6.06 -14.82
N TYR A 138 -12.80 5.57 -14.04
CA TYR A 138 -13.04 4.59 -13.00
C TYR A 138 -12.46 5.05 -11.66
N ASN A 139 -13.02 4.51 -10.58
CA ASN A 139 -12.46 4.69 -9.24
C ASN A 139 -11.43 3.58 -8.96
N ILE A 140 -10.48 3.42 -9.86
CA ILE A 140 -9.46 2.37 -9.83
C ILE A 140 -8.07 3.01 -9.95
N ILE A 141 -7.19 2.59 -9.07
CA ILE A 141 -5.75 2.86 -9.14
C ILE A 141 -5.04 1.53 -9.25
N ALA A 142 -4.34 1.30 -10.37
CA ALA A 142 -3.47 0.15 -10.49
C ALA A 142 -2.10 0.48 -9.90
N ARG A 143 -1.59 -0.43 -9.09
CA ARG A 143 -0.29 -0.28 -8.43
C ARG A 143 0.62 -1.45 -8.76
N HIS A 144 1.89 -1.18 -8.97
CA HIS A 144 2.95 -2.17 -8.93
C HIS A 144 4.24 -1.55 -8.43
N THR A 145 5.14 -2.39 -7.99
CA THR A 145 6.42 -1.99 -7.41
C THR A 145 7.56 -2.71 -8.13
N VAL A 146 8.62 -1.97 -8.44
CA VAL A 146 9.85 -2.52 -9.00
C VAL A 146 10.99 -2.21 -8.03
N ILE A 147 11.72 -3.25 -7.62
CA ILE A 147 12.85 -3.15 -6.70
C ILE A 147 14.12 -3.43 -7.49
N ILE A 148 15.06 -2.49 -7.48
CA ILE A 148 16.28 -2.53 -8.27
C ILE A 148 17.48 -2.50 -7.32
N ASN A 149 18.27 -3.57 -7.32
CA ASN A 149 19.56 -3.59 -6.63
C ASN A 149 20.58 -2.81 -7.48
N LYS A 150 21.06 -1.70 -6.96
CA LYS A 150 22.10 -0.85 -7.59
C LYS A 150 23.49 -1.17 -7.08
N SER A 151 23.58 -1.92 -5.96
CA SER A 151 24.88 -2.26 -5.35
C SER A 151 25.62 -3.33 -6.17
N ASP A 152 26.93 -3.40 -5.98
CA ASP A 152 27.79 -4.43 -6.56
C ASP A 152 27.66 -5.81 -5.87
N SER A 153 26.70 -5.98 -4.98
CA SER A 153 26.56 -7.17 -4.14
C SER A 153 25.16 -7.74 -4.21
N ASP A 154 25.06 -9.04 -4.00
CA ASP A 154 23.77 -9.70 -3.86
C ASP A 154 23.04 -9.19 -2.60
N ILE A 155 21.75 -8.95 -2.75
CA ILE A 155 20.82 -8.72 -1.65
C ILE A 155 19.78 -9.85 -1.63
N LYS A 156 19.26 -10.14 -0.44
CA LYS A 156 18.18 -11.10 -0.29
C LYS A 156 16.87 -10.37 -0.01
N LEU A 157 15.93 -10.44 -0.95
CA LEU A 157 14.57 -9.95 -0.75
C LEU A 157 13.77 -10.99 0.04
N LEU A 158 13.32 -10.64 1.23
CA LEU A 158 12.55 -11.53 2.11
C LEU A 158 11.05 -11.38 1.90
N SER A 159 10.59 -10.16 1.67
CA SER A 159 9.20 -9.86 1.37
C SER A 159 9.09 -8.57 0.55
N ALA A 160 8.04 -8.46 -0.25
CA ALA A 160 7.65 -7.26 -0.95
C ALA A 160 6.15 -7.30 -1.24
N TYR A 161 5.46 -6.23 -0.89
CA TYR A 161 4.07 -6.00 -1.26
C TYR A 161 4.03 -5.05 -2.46
N SER A 162 3.08 -5.27 -3.36
CA SER A 162 2.84 -4.36 -4.50
C SER A 162 2.04 -3.11 -4.10
N ALA A 163 1.35 -3.19 -2.97
CA ALA A 163 0.61 -2.08 -2.39
C ALA A 163 0.72 -2.08 -0.86
N SER A 164 0.90 -0.90 -0.29
CA SER A 164 0.76 -0.61 1.14
C SER A 164 -0.05 0.67 1.27
N ILE A 165 -1.03 0.70 2.16
CA ILE A 165 -1.88 1.87 2.39
C ILE A 165 -2.18 1.94 3.87
N ASP A 166 -1.97 3.12 4.46
CA ASP A 166 -2.41 3.41 5.82
C ASP A 166 -3.71 4.22 5.75
N LEU A 167 -4.78 3.69 6.33
CA LEU A 167 -6.08 4.33 6.45
C LEU A 167 -6.26 4.92 7.85
N PRO A 168 -6.98 6.05 7.98
CA PRO A 168 -7.21 6.70 9.26
C PRO A 168 -8.00 5.80 10.22
N MET A 169 -7.98 6.14 11.50
CA MET A 169 -8.74 5.44 12.52
C MET A 169 -10.24 5.44 12.21
N ASP A 170 -10.82 4.25 12.14
CA ASP A 170 -12.25 3.99 12.04
C ASP A 170 -12.54 2.55 12.52
N ASP A 171 -13.81 2.20 12.66
CA ASP A 171 -14.25 0.83 12.89
C ASP A 171 -14.26 0.05 11.56
N TYR A 172 -13.29 -0.82 11.36
CA TYR A 172 -13.12 -1.58 10.12
C TYR A 172 -13.45 -3.06 10.23
N GLU A 173 -13.91 -3.61 9.13
CA GLU A 173 -14.01 -5.04 8.86
C GLU A 173 -13.21 -5.41 7.61
N MET A 174 -12.54 -6.57 7.66
CA MET A 174 -11.96 -7.19 6.48
C MET A 174 -12.94 -8.23 5.93
N ILE A 175 -13.28 -8.10 4.65
CA ILE A 175 -14.04 -9.10 3.91
C ILE A 175 -13.09 -9.83 2.97
N HIS A 176 -13.10 -11.16 3.04
CA HIS A 176 -12.35 -12.02 2.14
C HIS A 176 -13.19 -13.21 1.68
N PHE A 177 -12.72 -13.88 0.65
CA PHE A 177 -13.43 -15.00 0.04
C PHE A 177 -12.56 -16.25 0.11
N ALA A 178 -13.11 -17.29 0.72
CA ALA A 178 -12.46 -18.58 0.85
C ALA A 178 -13.45 -19.71 0.55
N GLY A 179 -12.98 -20.91 0.37
CA GLY A 179 -13.85 -22.05 0.16
C GLY A 179 -13.13 -23.29 -0.32
N SER A 180 -13.92 -24.22 -0.82
CA SER A 180 -13.43 -25.48 -1.39
C SER A 180 -14.34 -25.90 -2.54
N TRP A 181 -14.02 -27.00 -3.20
CA TRP A 181 -14.85 -27.55 -4.25
C TRP A 181 -16.31 -27.74 -3.78
N GLY A 182 -17.26 -27.24 -4.57
CA GLY A 182 -18.69 -27.26 -4.27
C GLY A 182 -19.18 -26.20 -3.29
N ARG A 183 -18.28 -25.35 -2.76
CA ARG A 183 -18.58 -24.20 -1.90
C ARG A 183 -17.51 -23.12 -2.05
N GLU A 184 -17.29 -22.72 -3.28
CA GLU A 184 -16.30 -21.73 -3.68
C GLU A 184 -16.73 -20.33 -3.26
N ARG A 185 -15.75 -19.49 -2.92
CA ARG A 185 -15.91 -18.05 -2.66
C ARG A 185 -16.95 -17.73 -1.58
N ALA A 186 -17.01 -18.53 -0.50
CA ALA A 186 -17.77 -18.15 0.66
C ALA A 186 -17.21 -16.84 1.23
N MET A 187 -18.10 -15.88 1.46
CA MET A 187 -17.74 -14.59 2.03
C MET A 187 -17.54 -14.71 3.54
N HIS A 188 -16.43 -14.20 4.02
CA HIS A 188 -16.10 -14.11 5.45
C HIS A 188 -15.90 -12.64 5.81
N ARG A 189 -16.47 -12.23 6.95
CA ARG A 189 -16.29 -10.91 7.56
C ARG A 189 -15.54 -11.07 8.87
N THR A 190 -14.53 -10.26 9.08
CA THR A 190 -13.74 -10.22 10.31
C THR A 190 -13.63 -8.79 10.77
N LYS A 191 -14.19 -8.48 11.94
CA LYS A 191 -13.98 -7.18 12.58
C LYS A 191 -12.51 -7.06 12.96
N LEU A 192 -11.91 -5.92 12.62
CA LEU A 192 -10.53 -5.60 12.97
C LEU A 192 -10.50 -4.84 14.29
N GLU A 193 -9.63 -5.23 15.19
CA GLU A 193 -9.48 -4.62 16.50
C GLU A 193 -8.03 -4.18 16.73
N MET A 194 -7.85 -3.21 17.62
CA MET A 194 -6.53 -2.65 17.94
C MET A 194 -5.54 -3.75 18.33
N GLY A 195 -4.36 -3.74 17.73
CA GLY A 195 -3.32 -4.74 17.91
C GLY A 195 -3.54 -6.05 17.13
N MET A 196 -4.70 -6.22 16.47
CA MET A 196 -5.00 -7.39 15.65
C MET A 196 -4.35 -7.30 14.27
N LYS A 197 -3.87 -8.43 13.78
CA LYS A 197 -3.45 -8.65 12.39
C LYS A 197 -4.36 -9.71 11.78
N ALA A 198 -5.13 -9.34 10.74
CA ALA A 198 -5.82 -10.29 9.88
C ALA A 198 -4.99 -10.52 8.62
N GLU A 199 -4.86 -11.77 8.18
CA GLU A 199 -4.08 -12.15 7.02
C GLU A 199 -4.76 -13.24 6.20
N VAL A 200 -4.76 -13.07 4.89
CA VAL A 200 -5.17 -14.09 3.92
C VAL A 200 -3.97 -14.40 3.05
N GLU A 201 -3.38 -15.57 3.25
CA GLU A 201 -2.19 -16.02 2.53
C GLU A 201 -2.50 -17.24 1.65
N ASN A 202 -1.96 -17.25 0.44
CA ASN A 202 -1.96 -18.40 -0.45
C ASN A 202 -0.56 -18.72 -0.93
N ALA A 203 0.01 -19.83 -0.46
CA ALA A 203 1.34 -20.32 -0.80
C ALA A 203 1.29 -21.56 -1.71
N ARG A 204 0.24 -21.74 -2.50
CA ARG A 204 0.00 -22.95 -3.35
C ARG A 204 0.61 -22.85 -4.75
N GLY A 205 1.29 -21.75 -5.07
CA GLY A 205 1.84 -21.51 -6.42
C GLY A 205 0.82 -21.00 -7.44
N GLY A 206 -0.44 -20.88 -7.06
CA GLY A 206 -1.50 -20.34 -7.91
C GLY A 206 -2.68 -19.85 -7.11
N SER A 207 -3.23 -18.70 -7.50
CA SER A 207 -4.46 -18.16 -6.89
C SER A 207 -5.68 -18.99 -7.32
N GLY A 208 -6.69 -19.06 -6.47
CA GLY A 208 -7.88 -19.85 -6.74
C GLY A 208 -9.04 -19.51 -5.82
N HIS A 209 -10.09 -20.31 -5.93
CA HIS A 209 -11.32 -20.16 -5.17
C HIS A 209 -11.18 -20.50 -3.67
N GLN A 210 -10.12 -21.19 -3.28
CA GLN A 210 -9.87 -21.59 -1.89
C GLN A 210 -9.48 -20.39 -1.03
N LEU A 211 -8.57 -19.54 -1.57
CA LEU A 211 -8.13 -18.28 -1.01
C LEU A 211 -8.06 -17.29 -2.17
N ASN A 212 -9.09 -16.48 -2.29
CA ASN A 212 -9.22 -15.56 -3.41
C ASN A 212 -8.27 -14.36 -3.23
N PRO A 213 -7.58 -13.89 -4.29
CA PRO A 213 -6.68 -12.74 -4.21
C PRO A 213 -7.42 -11.39 -4.15
N PHE A 214 -8.73 -11.40 -3.92
CA PHE A 214 -9.54 -10.22 -3.73
C PHE A 214 -10.00 -10.12 -2.28
N SER A 215 -9.80 -8.95 -1.69
CA SER A 215 -10.24 -8.61 -0.34
C SER A 215 -10.84 -7.20 -0.30
N MET A 216 -11.66 -6.92 0.68
CA MET A 216 -12.20 -5.59 0.91
C MET A 216 -11.99 -5.16 2.36
N ILE A 217 -11.73 -3.89 2.56
CA ILE A 217 -11.82 -3.21 3.85
C ILE A 217 -13.07 -2.35 3.81
N THR A 218 -13.90 -2.47 4.82
CA THR A 218 -15.16 -1.75 4.91
C THR A 218 -15.34 -1.11 6.29
N SER A 219 -16.07 -0.02 6.38
CA SER A 219 -16.57 0.45 7.67
C SER A 219 -17.57 -0.56 8.23
N VAL A 220 -17.63 -0.70 9.55
CA VAL A 220 -18.60 -1.61 10.21
C VAL A 220 -20.02 -1.25 9.84
N GLY A 221 -20.81 -2.26 9.48
CA GLY A 221 -22.20 -2.07 9.05
C GLY A 221 -22.38 -1.75 7.58
N THR A 222 -21.32 -1.75 6.79
CA THR A 222 -21.42 -1.60 5.32
C THR A 222 -22.17 -2.76 4.69
N ASP A 223 -23.08 -2.44 3.79
CA ASP A 223 -23.85 -3.38 2.98
C ASP A 223 -23.80 -3.01 1.48
N GLU A 224 -24.66 -3.60 0.65
CA GLU A 224 -24.70 -3.34 -0.80
C GLU A 224 -25.18 -1.93 -1.16
N THR A 225 -25.69 -1.16 -0.23
CA THR A 225 -26.32 0.15 -0.44
C THR A 225 -25.73 1.28 0.38
N HIS A 226 -25.01 0.95 1.46
CA HIS A 226 -24.47 1.92 2.40
C HIS A 226 -23.04 1.60 2.81
N GLY A 227 -22.29 2.64 3.16
CA GLY A 227 -20.97 2.56 3.73
C GLY A 227 -19.84 2.80 2.72
N GLU A 228 -18.62 2.65 3.18
CA GLU A 228 -17.41 2.82 2.39
C GLU A 228 -16.69 1.48 2.20
N VAL A 229 -16.15 1.27 1.01
CA VAL A 229 -15.45 0.04 0.65
C VAL A 229 -14.15 0.37 -0.08
N TYR A 230 -13.05 -0.17 0.41
CA TYR A 230 -11.75 -0.18 -0.25
C TYR A 230 -11.49 -1.60 -0.76
N GLY A 231 -11.53 -1.80 -2.06
CA GLY A 231 -11.30 -3.10 -2.69
C GLY A 231 -9.84 -3.29 -3.09
N PHE A 232 -9.27 -4.44 -2.75
CA PHE A 232 -7.92 -4.85 -3.11
C PHE A 232 -8.00 -6.09 -3.99
N SER A 233 -7.53 -5.98 -5.23
CA SER A 233 -7.58 -7.06 -6.21
C SER A 233 -6.20 -7.31 -6.78
N LEU A 234 -5.54 -8.36 -6.34
CA LEU A 234 -4.26 -8.75 -6.90
C LEU A 234 -4.46 -9.38 -8.29
N VAL A 235 -3.85 -8.78 -9.29
CA VAL A 235 -3.92 -9.27 -10.68
C VAL A 235 -2.96 -10.45 -10.90
N TYR A 236 -1.89 -10.53 -10.12
CA TYR A 236 -0.94 -11.64 -10.15
C TYR A 236 -1.59 -12.96 -9.71
N SER A 237 -1.28 -14.04 -10.40
CA SER A 237 -1.93 -15.35 -10.21
C SER A 237 -1.11 -16.36 -9.38
N GLY A 238 0.03 -15.95 -8.81
CA GLY A 238 0.91 -16.80 -8.01
C GLY A 238 0.56 -16.79 -6.51
N ASN A 239 1.59 -16.98 -5.69
CA ASN A 239 1.48 -16.84 -4.24
C ASN A 239 1.15 -15.40 -3.87
N HIS A 240 0.32 -15.21 -2.87
CA HIS A 240 -0.05 -13.87 -2.40
C HIS A 240 -0.36 -13.85 -0.92
N SER A 241 -0.26 -12.66 -0.35
CA SER A 241 -0.77 -12.35 0.98
C SER A 241 -1.47 -10.99 0.95
N THR A 242 -2.60 -10.89 1.65
CA THR A 242 -3.27 -9.64 1.97
C THR A 242 -3.32 -9.51 3.48
N VAL A 243 -2.76 -8.43 4.00
CA VAL A 243 -2.64 -8.16 5.44
C VAL A 243 -3.41 -6.91 5.78
N ALA A 244 -4.20 -6.96 6.86
CA ALA A 244 -4.84 -5.82 7.48
C ALA A 244 -4.46 -5.79 8.97
N LYS A 245 -3.83 -4.71 9.44
CA LYS A 245 -3.37 -4.59 10.82
C LYS A 245 -3.74 -3.22 11.38
N ILE A 246 -4.42 -3.20 12.53
CA ILE A 246 -4.64 -1.98 13.31
C ILE A 246 -3.50 -1.83 14.32
N ASP A 247 -2.87 -0.66 14.30
CA ASP A 247 -1.77 -0.31 15.20
C ASP A 247 -2.27 0.14 16.59
N GLN A 248 -1.36 0.51 17.46
CA GLN A 248 -1.64 0.99 18.82
C GLN A 248 -2.35 2.35 18.85
N PHE A 249 -2.40 3.06 17.74
CA PHE A 249 -3.06 4.36 17.59
C PHE A 249 -4.42 4.26 16.89
N GLY A 250 -4.80 3.06 16.47
CA GLY A 250 -6.05 2.80 15.76
C GLY A 250 -5.96 2.96 14.25
N ASN A 251 -4.80 3.29 13.66
CA ASN A 251 -4.66 3.39 12.21
C ASN A 251 -4.59 1.99 11.59
N LEU A 252 -5.23 1.82 10.46
CA LEU A 252 -5.23 0.57 9.72
C LEU A 252 -4.20 0.59 8.60
N ARG A 253 -3.24 -0.33 8.65
CA ARG A 253 -2.35 -0.63 7.53
C ARG A 253 -2.86 -1.83 6.73
N VAL A 254 -3.05 -1.64 5.43
CA VAL A 254 -3.43 -2.70 4.49
C VAL A 254 -2.33 -2.89 3.48
N GLN A 255 -1.94 -4.16 3.25
CA GLN A 255 -0.86 -4.51 2.32
C GLN A 255 -1.25 -5.72 1.48
N GLN A 256 -0.87 -5.72 0.19
CA GLN A 256 -1.13 -6.82 -0.74
C GLN A 256 0.05 -7.01 -1.71
#